data_b51d7b9ffb8f23c256c22dd3cb50519b
#
_entry.id   b51d7b9ffb8f23c256c22dd3cb50519b
#
_cell.length_a   1.000
_cell.length_b   1.000
_cell.length_c   1.000
_cell.angle_alpha   90.00
_cell.angle_beta   90.00
_cell.angle_gamma   90.00
#
_symmetry.space_group_name_H-M   'P 1'
#
loop_
_entity.id
_entity.type
_entity.pdbx_description
1 polymer ?
#
loop_
_entity_poly.entity_id
_entity_poly.type
_entity_poly.pdbx_seq_one_letter_code
_entity_poly.pdbx_strand_id
1 'polypeptide(L)'
;RVKLTSTNSSIGLIYALKKIFMIFKKCLLVIKTIFKAKYFFREPEKKELLIFDGESLEELQNVLTGLSYQILETRFNRLNKIFITPNIIFQTFKNFRKNIFSSYLLTLIDIIKPKVVFTFIDNSFRFSEFASLRHKNYKFVALQNGARYEQKIFQVLYKRKIIDKNEFRFYIPYFFCFGENEIQDYKKNKQLVKKFTKVGSLRVSNYLNLKKNKKKINKKKDNDILLISDVYCWDKIIEKTNFPIEQGVAKLLKFCVRFAIKNKSKIKIATRSFKNYFEKENSFYKKYLNDQEYNYLVKNLFYRQEKYATYKMMEKSKIVLGTMSTLLRENLFIDGKTLSCNFTGTDIFD
;
A
#
# COMPACT_ATOMS: atom_id res chain seq x y z
N ARG A 1 19.43 43.97 -24.23
CA ARG A 1 18.02 43.80 -23.79
C ARG A 1 17.57 42.40 -24.09
N VAL A 2 17.55 41.58 -23.08
CA VAL A 2 17.14 40.16 -23.16
C VAL A 2 15.64 40.09 -22.88
N LYS A 3 14.87 39.57 -23.82
CA LYS A 3 13.45 39.23 -23.65
C LYS A 3 13.38 37.88 -22.91
N LEU A 4 13.10 37.89 -21.63
CA LEU A 4 12.83 36.72 -20.82
C LEU A 4 11.53 36.93 -20.02
N THR A 5 10.36 36.88 -20.67
CA THR A 5 9.08 37.03 -19.95
C THR A 5 7.90 36.20 -20.46
N SER A 6 8.07 35.26 -21.43
CA SER A 6 6.90 34.52 -21.96
C SER A 6 6.79 33.04 -21.54
N THR A 7 7.80 32.45 -20.90
CA THR A 7 7.79 31.02 -20.56
C THR A 7 7.14 30.69 -19.22
N ASN A 8 7.04 31.65 -18.29
CA ASN A 8 6.46 31.38 -16.96
C ASN A 8 4.92 31.36 -16.94
N SER A 9 4.25 32.04 -17.86
CA SER A 9 2.77 32.08 -17.91
C SER A 9 2.17 30.78 -18.44
N SER A 10 2.79 30.16 -19.43
CA SER A 10 2.31 28.90 -20.00
C SER A 10 2.44 27.70 -19.05
N ILE A 11 3.50 27.65 -18.24
CA ILE A 11 3.70 26.62 -17.22
C ILE A 11 2.65 26.74 -16.11
N GLY A 12 2.35 27.97 -15.68
CA GLY A 12 1.31 28.24 -14.70
C GLY A 12 -0.09 27.83 -15.17
N LEU A 13 -0.41 28.12 -16.44
CA LEU A 13 -1.69 27.75 -17.05
C LEU A 13 -1.85 26.22 -17.17
N ILE A 14 -0.82 25.51 -17.61
CA ILE A 14 -0.83 24.03 -17.69
C ILE A 14 -1.02 23.40 -16.31
N TYR A 15 -0.38 23.96 -15.28
CA TYR A 15 -0.54 23.48 -13.90
C TYR A 15 -1.97 23.72 -13.38
N ALA A 16 -2.53 24.90 -13.63
CA ALA A 16 -3.92 25.23 -13.29
C ALA A 16 -4.92 24.32 -13.98
N LEU A 17 -4.77 24.08 -15.29
CA LEU A 17 -5.62 23.17 -16.06
C LEU A 17 -5.52 21.73 -15.55
N LYS A 18 -4.34 21.22 -15.22
CA LYS A 18 -4.17 19.91 -14.59
C LYS A 18 -4.89 19.81 -13.24
N LYS A 19 -4.85 20.87 -12.43
CA LYS A 19 -5.54 20.95 -11.13
C LYS A 19 -7.06 20.93 -11.30
N ILE A 20 -7.60 21.71 -12.22
CA ILE A 20 -9.03 21.74 -12.57
C ILE A 20 -9.49 20.36 -13.06
N PHE A 21 -8.74 19.74 -13.97
CA PHE A 21 -9.06 18.41 -14.47
C PHE A 21 -9.04 17.32 -13.38
N MET A 22 -8.11 17.42 -12.41
CA MET A 22 -8.11 16.52 -11.25
C MET A 22 -9.33 16.72 -10.35
N ILE A 23 -9.77 17.97 -10.15
CA ILE A 23 -10.99 18.28 -9.38
C ILE A 23 -12.19 17.71 -10.09
N PHE A 24 -12.33 17.95 -11.40
CA PHE A 24 -13.42 17.41 -12.21
C PHE A 24 -13.50 15.87 -12.17
N LYS A 25 -12.36 15.17 -12.33
CA LYS A 25 -12.31 13.71 -12.16
C LYS A 25 -12.76 13.25 -10.77
N LYS A 26 -12.40 13.99 -9.72
CA LYS A 26 -12.86 13.69 -8.36
C LYS A 26 -14.36 13.89 -8.22
N CYS A 27 -14.91 14.96 -8.74
CA CYS A 27 -16.35 15.22 -8.74
C CYS A 27 -17.12 14.13 -9.48
N LEU A 28 -16.66 13.74 -10.68
CA LEU A 28 -17.27 12.62 -11.43
C LEU A 28 -17.22 11.30 -10.65
N LEU A 29 -16.10 11.03 -9.96
CA LEU A 29 -16.00 9.84 -9.12
C LEU A 29 -16.99 9.88 -7.95
N VAL A 30 -17.18 11.03 -7.32
CA VAL A 30 -18.16 11.24 -6.25
C VAL A 30 -19.56 10.98 -6.76
N ILE A 31 -19.94 11.62 -7.87
CA ILE A 31 -21.24 11.45 -8.51
C ILE A 31 -21.48 9.96 -8.85
N LYS A 32 -20.55 9.33 -9.56
CA LYS A 32 -20.63 7.92 -9.92
C LYS A 32 -20.78 7.01 -8.71
N THR A 33 -20.10 7.31 -7.61
CA THR A 33 -20.15 6.51 -6.38
C THR A 33 -21.53 6.66 -5.72
N ILE A 34 -22.06 7.89 -5.62
CA ILE A 34 -23.39 8.17 -5.07
C ILE A 34 -24.44 7.41 -5.87
N PHE A 35 -24.41 7.47 -7.20
CA PHE A 35 -25.40 6.77 -8.03
C PHE A 35 -25.28 5.24 -7.99
N LYS A 36 -24.13 4.67 -7.67
CA LYS A 36 -23.92 3.23 -7.58
C LYS A 36 -24.18 2.63 -6.21
N ALA A 37 -24.12 3.45 -5.16
CA ALA A 37 -24.28 3.01 -3.80
C ALA A 37 -25.74 2.57 -3.53
N LYS A 38 -25.91 1.52 -2.71
CA LYS A 38 -27.20 1.15 -2.15
C LYS A 38 -27.51 2.02 -0.95
N TYR A 39 -28.68 2.62 -0.93
CA TYR A 39 -29.16 3.48 0.14
C TYR A 39 -29.95 2.68 1.16
N PHE A 40 -29.67 2.91 2.43
CA PHE A 40 -30.35 2.30 3.55
C PHE A 40 -30.94 3.41 4.43
N PHE A 41 -32.26 3.50 4.49
CA PHE A 41 -33.00 4.46 5.33
C PHE A 41 -33.21 3.92 6.74
N ARG A 42 -32.25 3.20 7.23
CA ARG A 42 -32.18 2.66 8.60
C ARG A 42 -30.76 2.79 9.12
N GLU A 43 -30.60 2.70 10.42
CA GLU A 43 -29.26 2.65 11.03
C GLU A 43 -28.56 1.32 10.71
N PRO A 44 -27.21 1.33 10.63
CA PRO A 44 -26.43 0.11 10.52
C PRO A 44 -26.63 -0.75 11.78
N GLU A 45 -26.56 -2.06 11.59
CA GLU A 45 -26.66 -3.00 12.70
C GLU A 45 -25.47 -2.83 13.67
N LYS A 46 -25.73 -3.00 14.98
CA LYS A 46 -24.68 -3.08 15.97
C LYS A 46 -23.89 -4.38 15.79
N LYS A 47 -22.56 -4.27 15.72
CA LYS A 47 -21.67 -5.41 15.59
C LYS A 47 -20.47 -5.24 16.53
N GLU A 48 -20.03 -6.32 17.12
CA GLU A 48 -18.87 -6.27 18.04
C GLU A 48 -17.54 -5.99 17.32
N LEU A 49 -17.44 -6.44 16.06
CA LEU A 49 -16.26 -6.24 15.21
C LEU A 49 -16.60 -5.37 14.02
N LEU A 50 -15.84 -4.30 13.82
CA LEU A 50 -15.91 -3.43 12.66
C LEU A 50 -14.59 -3.50 11.88
N ILE A 51 -14.65 -3.94 10.64
CA ILE A 51 -13.52 -3.91 9.72
C ILE A 51 -13.44 -2.53 9.09
N PHE A 52 -12.39 -1.80 9.39
CA PHE A 52 -12.14 -0.47 8.88
C PHE A 52 -11.34 -0.54 7.59
N ASP A 53 -12.02 -0.35 6.45
CA ASP A 53 -11.56 -0.58 5.07
C ASP A 53 -11.54 -2.07 4.68
N GLY A 54 -12.36 -2.43 3.71
CA GLY A 54 -12.45 -3.79 3.17
C GLY A 54 -11.28 -4.21 2.25
N GLU A 55 -10.20 -3.42 2.16
CA GLU A 55 -9.02 -3.77 1.38
C GLU A 55 -8.38 -5.07 1.90
N SER A 56 -8.13 -6.00 0.97
CA SER A 56 -7.52 -7.30 1.28
C SER A 56 -8.29 -8.13 2.32
N LEU A 57 -9.63 -7.97 2.36
CA LEU A 57 -10.50 -8.75 3.25
C LEU A 57 -10.34 -10.25 3.05
N GLU A 58 -10.03 -10.68 1.83
CA GLU A 58 -9.76 -12.08 1.50
C GLU A 58 -8.57 -12.68 2.29
N GLU A 59 -7.65 -11.85 2.75
CA GLU A 59 -6.54 -12.31 3.60
C GLU A 59 -6.99 -12.58 5.03
N LEU A 60 -8.07 -11.94 5.45
CA LEU A 60 -8.61 -12.03 6.81
C LEU A 60 -9.63 -13.17 6.96
N GLN A 61 -10.09 -13.79 5.87
CA GLN A 61 -11.19 -14.78 5.92
C GLN A 61 -10.98 -15.87 6.97
N ASN A 62 -9.77 -16.45 7.02
CA ASN A 62 -9.46 -17.49 8.00
C ASN A 62 -9.50 -17.00 9.45
N VAL A 63 -9.17 -15.71 9.68
CA VAL A 63 -9.19 -15.09 11.01
C VAL A 63 -10.59 -14.69 11.42
N LEU A 64 -11.43 -14.34 10.43
CA LEU A 64 -12.81 -13.85 10.65
C LEU A 64 -13.85 -14.97 10.63
N THR A 65 -13.47 -16.21 10.36
CA THR A 65 -14.39 -17.36 10.34
C THR A 65 -15.12 -17.48 11.70
N GLY A 66 -16.44 -17.54 11.67
CA GLY A 66 -17.29 -17.61 12.85
C GLY A 66 -17.53 -16.29 13.58
N LEU A 67 -16.89 -15.19 13.16
CA LEU A 67 -17.11 -13.88 13.76
C LEU A 67 -18.17 -13.09 12.99
N SER A 68 -19.07 -12.45 13.74
CA SER A 68 -20.04 -11.49 13.16
C SER A 68 -19.37 -10.11 13.08
N TYR A 69 -19.21 -9.60 11.87
CA TYR A 69 -18.58 -8.31 11.64
C TYR A 69 -19.32 -7.46 10.62
N GLN A 70 -19.00 -6.18 10.61
CA GLN A 70 -19.41 -5.22 9.57
C GLN A 70 -18.19 -4.59 8.93
N ILE A 71 -18.28 -4.28 7.64
CA ILE A 71 -17.25 -3.56 6.91
C ILE A 71 -17.66 -2.09 6.79
N LEU A 72 -16.76 -1.19 7.15
CA LEU A 72 -16.85 0.23 6.93
C LEU A 72 -15.89 0.62 5.80
N GLU A 73 -16.44 0.87 4.61
CA GLU A 73 -15.64 1.32 3.48
C GLU A 73 -15.18 2.77 3.68
N THR A 74 -13.88 2.96 3.73
CA THR A 74 -13.28 4.27 4.04
C THR A 74 -12.80 5.02 2.81
N ARG A 75 -12.81 4.36 1.67
CA ARG A 75 -12.44 4.93 0.36
C ARG A 75 -13.67 5.21 -0.46
N PHE A 76 -13.81 6.46 -0.87
CA PHE A 76 -15.00 6.91 -1.58
C PHE A 76 -15.31 6.07 -2.83
N ASN A 77 -14.29 5.67 -3.58
CA ASN A 77 -14.44 4.83 -4.79
C ASN A 77 -14.87 3.38 -4.53
N ARG A 78 -14.89 2.94 -3.27
CA ARG A 78 -15.35 1.61 -2.84
C ARG A 78 -16.65 1.66 -2.07
N LEU A 79 -17.13 2.86 -1.74
CA LEU A 79 -18.36 3.04 -1.00
C LEU A 79 -19.53 2.47 -1.79
N ASN A 80 -20.10 1.38 -1.30
CA ASN A 80 -21.22 0.67 -1.93
C ASN A 80 -22.50 0.68 -1.11
N LYS A 81 -22.43 1.19 0.13
CA LYS A 81 -23.57 1.30 1.05
C LYS A 81 -23.56 2.68 1.70
N ILE A 82 -24.69 3.35 1.67
CA ILE A 82 -24.88 4.65 2.32
C ILE A 82 -26.10 4.53 3.24
N PHE A 83 -25.90 4.80 4.53
CA PHE A 83 -26.95 4.83 5.53
C PHE A 83 -27.39 6.28 5.74
N ILE A 84 -28.68 6.52 5.63
CA ILE A 84 -29.27 7.87 5.76
C ILE A 84 -30.47 7.78 6.68
N THR A 85 -30.36 8.39 7.87
CA THR A 85 -31.46 8.63 8.80
C THR A 85 -31.33 10.04 9.37
N PRO A 86 -32.41 10.65 9.89
CA PRO A 86 -32.29 11.95 10.55
C PRO A 86 -31.22 11.97 11.66
N ASN A 87 -31.11 10.89 12.43
CA ASN A 87 -30.09 10.76 13.48
C ASN A 87 -28.67 10.72 12.89
N ILE A 88 -28.43 9.96 11.83
CA ILE A 88 -27.10 9.90 11.14
C ILE A 88 -26.73 11.29 10.63
N ILE A 89 -27.67 12.00 9.99
CA ILE A 89 -27.42 13.34 9.47
C ILE A 89 -27.06 14.28 10.62
N PHE A 90 -27.88 14.34 11.65
CA PHE A 90 -27.65 15.19 12.82
C PHE A 90 -26.29 14.91 13.50
N GLN A 91 -26.01 13.63 13.78
CA GLN A 91 -24.72 13.22 14.40
C GLN A 91 -23.53 13.50 13.50
N THR A 92 -23.68 13.40 12.18
CA THR A 92 -22.62 13.73 11.23
C THR A 92 -22.24 15.22 11.30
N PHE A 93 -23.24 16.10 11.40
CA PHE A 93 -22.99 17.53 11.58
C PHE A 93 -22.41 17.84 12.97
N LYS A 94 -22.90 17.19 14.02
CA LYS A 94 -22.33 17.31 15.37
C LYS A 94 -20.87 16.87 15.44
N ASN A 95 -20.50 15.81 14.72
CA ASN A 95 -19.14 15.30 14.61
C ASN A 95 -18.30 16.04 13.54
N PHE A 96 -18.84 17.13 12.93
CA PHE A 96 -18.15 17.81 11.84
C PHE A 96 -16.81 18.39 12.30
N ARG A 97 -15.75 18.10 11.54
CA ARG A 97 -14.41 18.61 11.80
C ARG A 97 -13.77 19.20 10.54
N LYS A 98 -13.14 18.34 9.71
CA LYS A 98 -12.42 18.77 8.51
C LYS A 98 -13.17 18.52 7.21
N ASN A 99 -13.91 17.41 7.16
CA ASN A 99 -14.71 17.07 5.98
C ASN A 99 -15.89 16.18 6.37
N ILE A 100 -16.99 16.34 5.62
CA ILE A 100 -18.26 15.67 5.87
C ILE A 100 -18.14 14.14 5.78
N PHE A 101 -17.33 13.61 4.87
CA PHE A 101 -17.20 12.17 4.72
C PHE A 101 -16.52 11.51 5.92
N SER A 102 -15.45 12.11 6.46
CA SER A 102 -14.82 11.61 7.70
C SER A 102 -15.77 11.71 8.89
N SER A 103 -16.54 12.80 8.99
CA SER A 103 -17.56 12.96 10.04
C SER A 103 -18.65 11.90 9.95
N TYR A 104 -19.13 11.60 8.74
CA TYR A 104 -20.08 10.54 8.46
C TYR A 104 -19.55 9.16 8.89
N LEU A 105 -18.30 8.81 8.50
CA LEU A 105 -17.71 7.53 8.89
C LEU A 105 -17.53 7.41 10.42
N LEU A 106 -17.13 8.51 11.10
CA LEU A 106 -17.01 8.53 12.55
C LEU A 106 -18.38 8.33 13.22
N THR A 107 -19.41 8.97 12.68
CA THR A 107 -20.80 8.79 13.13
C THR A 107 -21.26 7.35 12.98
N LEU A 108 -20.93 6.69 11.86
CA LEU A 108 -21.28 5.27 11.70
C LEU A 108 -20.59 4.40 12.76
N ILE A 109 -19.31 4.66 13.11
CA ILE A 109 -18.64 3.95 14.21
C ILE A 109 -19.40 4.14 15.52
N ASP A 110 -19.77 5.40 15.82
CA ASP A 110 -20.49 5.72 17.07
C ASP A 110 -21.89 5.10 17.15
N ILE A 111 -22.57 4.85 16.01
CA ILE A 111 -23.87 4.18 15.93
C ILE A 111 -23.71 2.65 16.02
N ILE A 112 -22.77 2.07 15.28
CA ILE A 112 -22.48 0.62 15.31
C ILE A 112 -22.03 0.18 16.68
N LYS A 113 -21.30 1.03 17.42
CA LYS A 113 -20.76 0.78 18.77
C LYS A 113 -19.95 -0.52 18.86
N PRO A 114 -18.93 -0.71 18.00
CA PRO A 114 -18.17 -1.94 18.01
C PRO A 114 -17.32 -2.06 19.28
N LYS A 115 -17.04 -3.28 19.75
CA LYS A 115 -16.02 -3.52 20.76
C LYS A 115 -14.63 -3.32 20.18
N VAL A 116 -14.44 -3.73 18.91
CA VAL A 116 -13.17 -3.67 18.19
C VAL A 116 -13.36 -3.04 16.82
N VAL A 117 -12.53 -2.04 16.52
CA VAL A 117 -12.33 -1.48 15.17
C VAL A 117 -11.00 -2.00 14.65
N PHE A 118 -11.04 -2.85 13.64
CA PHE A 118 -9.88 -3.54 13.11
C PHE A 118 -9.55 -3.06 11.70
N THR A 119 -8.28 -2.88 11.38
CA THR A 119 -7.83 -2.59 10.02
C THR A 119 -6.66 -3.46 9.59
N PHE A 120 -6.64 -3.84 8.31
CA PHE A 120 -5.47 -4.40 7.62
C PHE A 120 -4.67 -3.32 6.84
N ILE A 121 -5.03 -2.04 7.03
CA ILE A 121 -4.34 -0.88 6.42
C ILE A 121 -3.73 -0.04 7.55
N ASP A 122 -2.63 -0.56 8.12
CA ASP A 122 -1.95 0.04 9.29
C ASP A 122 -1.41 1.45 9.06
N ASN A 123 -1.17 1.85 7.80
CA ASN A 123 -0.73 3.20 7.41
C ASN A 123 -1.89 4.15 7.03
N SER A 124 -3.10 3.89 7.49
CA SER A 124 -4.25 4.76 7.26
C SER A 124 -4.26 5.95 8.23
N PHE A 125 -4.06 7.17 7.71
CA PHE A 125 -4.20 8.40 8.51
C PHE A 125 -5.60 8.54 9.12
N ARG A 126 -6.65 8.17 8.36
CA ARG A 126 -8.02 8.23 8.86
C ARG A 126 -8.27 7.27 10.01
N PHE A 127 -7.72 6.04 9.94
CA PHE A 127 -7.76 5.11 11.06
C PHE A 127 -7.08 5.70 12.29
N SER A 128 -5.88 6.24 12.11
CA SER A 128 -5.12 6.90 13.18
C SER A 128 -5.88 8.07 13.81
N GLU A 129 -6.47 8.94 12.99
CA GLU A 129 -7.30 10.06 13.44
C GLU A 129 -8.49 9.56 14.30
N PHE A 130 -9.25 8.57 13.80
CA PHE A 130 -10.41 8.04 14.51
C PHE A 130 -10.00 7.30 15.80
N ALA A 131 -8.89 6.56 15.77
CA ALA A 131 -8.34 5.95 16.96
C ALA A 131 -7.98 7.00 18.02
N SER A 132 -7.35 8.11 17.65
CA SER A 132 -7.03 9.18 18.59
C SER A 132 -8.28 9.80 19.24
N LEU A 133 -9.37 9.86 18.50
CA LEU A 133 -10.65 10.44 18.95
C LEU A 133 -11.51 9.49 19.79
N ARG A 134 -11.43 8.19 19.55
CA ARG A 134 -12.39 7.19 20.08
C ARG A 134 -11.76 6.02 20.83
N HIS A 135 -10.44 6.01 21.06
CA HIS A 135 -9.75 4.91 21.77
C HIS A 135 -10.20 4.66 23.20
N LYS A 136 -10.87 5.61 23.83
CA LYS A 136 -11.48 5.43 25.14
C LYS A 136 -12.74 4.59 25.09
N ASN A 137 -13.46 4.65 23.95
CA ASN A 137 -14.75 4.00 23.76
C ASN A 137 -14.61 2.63 23.06
N TYR A 138 -13.65 2.53 22.12
CA TYR A 138 -13.48 1.35 21.24
C TYR A 138 -12.01 0.92 21.21
N LYS A 139 -11.77 -0.39 21.05
CA LYS A 139 -10.42 -0.93 20.85
C LYS A 139 -10.05 -0.82 19.37
N PHE A 140 -9.11 0.04 19.03
CA PHE A 140 -8.57 0.17 17.67
C PHE A 140 -7.35 -0.73 17.49
N VAL A 141 -7.45 -1.67 16.55
CA VAL A 141 -6.43 -2.70 16.27
C VAL A 141 -6.01 -2.60 14.82
N ALA A 142 -4.73 -2.45 14.56
CA ALA A 142 -4.18 -2.53 13.20
C ALA A 142 -3.30 -3.77 13.05
N LEU A 143 -3.43 -4.43 11.90
CA LEU A 143 -2.55 -5.50 11.47
C LEU A 143 -1.69 -5.01 10.31
N GLN A 144 -0.39 -5.18 10.41
CA GLN A 144 0.55 -4.76 9.38
C GLN A 144 0.37 -5.58 8.09
N ASN A 145 0.22 -4.89 6.96
CA ASN A 145 0.02 -5.52 5.67
C ASN A 145 1.24 -5.42 4.72
N GLY A 146 2.28 -4.70 5.12
CA GLY A 146 3.46 -4.53 4.28
C GLY A 146 4.62 -3.85 5.01
N ALA A 147 5.80 -3.83 4.38
CA ALA A 147 6.94 -3.05 4.85
C ALA A 147 6.59 -1.55 4.87
N ARG A 148 7.11 -0.83 5.85
CA ARG A 148 6.80 0.59 6.06
C ARG A 148 8.04 1.44 5.91
N TYR A 149 8.00 2.28 4.89
CA TYR A 149 9.02 3.30 4.62
C TYR A 149 8.47 4.71 4.81
N GLU A 150 7.14 4.83 4.96
CA GLU A 150 6.45 6.11 5.06
C GLU A 150 6.97 6.95 6.22
N GLN A 151 7.26 6.34 7.38
CA GLN A 151 7.78 7.07 8.52
C GLN A 151 9.15 7.70 8.22
N LYS A 152 10.05 6.97 7.55
CA LYS A 152 11.34 7.49 7.13
C LYS A 152 11.19 8.62 6.11
N ILE A 153 10.26 8.47 5.15
CA ILE A 153 9.94 9.50 4.17
C ILE A 153 9.38 10.75 4.87
N PHE A 154 8.44 10.59 5.78
CA PHE A 154 7.86 11.71 6.53
C PHE A 154 8.90 12.43 7.38
N GLN A 155 9.85 11.72 8.00
CA GLN A 155 10.97 12.35 8.71
C GLN A 155 11.82 13.24 7.79
N VAL A 156 12.11 12.78 6.58
CA VAL A 156 12.85 13.57 5.61
C VAL A 156 12.06 14.82 5.20
N LEU A 157 10.76 14.67 4.93
CA LEU A 157 9.88 15.79 4.60
C LEU A 157 9.82 16.82 5.74
N TYR A 158 9.74 16.34 6.99
CA TYR A 158 9.79 17.20 8.17
C TYR A 158 11.14 17.92 8.31
N LYS A 159 12.26 17.21 8.21
CA LYS A 159 13.61 17.82 8.27
C LYS A 159 13.79 18.90 7.20
N ARG A 160 13.15 18.75 6.04
CA ARG A 160 13.15 19.72 4.94
C ARG A 160 12.08 20.82 5.10
N LYS A 161 11.37 20.87 6.23
CA LYS A 161 10.28 21.83 6.51
C LYS A 161 9.14 21.81 5.47
N ILE A 162 8.92 20.66 4.82
CA ILE A 162 7.85 20.47 3.82
C ILE A 162 6.51 20.14 4.50
N ILE A 163 6.57 19.45 5.65
CA ILE A 163 5.43 19.06 6.46
C ILE A 163 5.67 19.36 7.93
N ASP A 164 4.59 19.46 8.71
CA ASP A 164 4.67 19.60 10.16
C ASP A 164 5.03 18.31 10.87
N LYS A 165 5.66 18.43 12.05
CA LYS A 165 6.11 17.29 12.86
C LYS A 165 4.98 16.30 13.19
N ASN A 166 3.75 16.76 13.32
CA ASN A 166 2.62 15.93 13.71
C ASN A 166 1.95 15.20 12.53
N GLU A 167 2.22 15.58 11.27
CA GLU A 167 1.61 14.98 10.09
C GLU A 167 2.03 13.52 9.85
N PHE A 168 3.15 13.06 10.42
CA PHE A 168 3.66 11.71 10.23
C PHE A 168 3.47 10.79 11.44
N ARG A 169 2.78 11.25 12.50
CA ARG A 169 2.54 10.43 13.68
C ARG A 169 1.24 9.66 13.56
N PHE A 170 1.38 8.35 13.48
CA PHE A 170 0.24 7.46 13.59
C PHE A 170 -0.08 7.17 15.05
N TYR A 171 -1.35 7.22 15.40
CA TYR A 171 -1.86 6.73 16.66
C TYR A 171 -2.53 5.38 16.43
N ILE A 172 -1.88 4.32 16.89
CA ILE A 172 -2.33 2.93 16.74
C ILE A 172 -2.33 2.27 18.11
N PRO A 173 -3.45 2.24 18.84
CA PRO A 173 -3.49 1.70 20.21
C PRO A 173 -2.95 0.27 20.30
N TYR A 174 -3.38 -0.62 19.41
CA TYR A 174 -2.93 -2.02 19.36
C TYR A 174 -2.41 -2.30 17.94
N PHE A 175 -1.13 -2.65 17.85
CA PHE A 175 -0.48 -2.90 16.57
C PHE A 175 0.10 -4.31 16.48
N PHE A 176 -0.46 -5.11 15.60
CA PHE A 176 0.03 -6.44 15.24
C PHE A 176 1.02 -6.29 14.10
N CYS A 177 2.31 -6.42 14.40
CA CYS A 177 3.39 -6.13 13.47
C CYS A 177 4.17 -7.38 13.05
N PHE A 178 4.98 -7.25 12.02
CA PHE A 178 5.78 -8.36 11.50
C PHE A 178 6.81 -8.86 12.50
N GLY A 179 7.49 -7.96 13.23
CA GLY A 179 8.54 -8.37 14.13
C GLY A 179 9.19 -7.24 14.90
N GLU A 180 10.38 -7.52 15.46
CA GLU A 180 11.09 -6.57 16.30
C GLU A 180 11.59 -5.33 15.55
N ASN A 181 12.05 -5.51 14.31
CA ASN A 181 12.55 -4.39 13.51
C ASN A 181 11.48 -3.32 13.30
N GLU A 182 10.22 -3.74 13.04
CA GLU A 182 9.10 -2.81 12.92
C GLU A 182 8.84 -2.08 14.24
N ILE A 183 8.93 -2.76 15.38
CA ILE A 183 8.77 -2.14 16.69
C ILE A 183 9.82 -1.05 16.90
N GLN A 184 11.08 -1.37 16.61
CA GLN A 184 12.19 -0.42 16.74
C GLN A 184 12.02 0.77 15.80
N ASP A 185 11.64 0.54 14.53
CA ASP A 185 11.37 1.59 13.56
C ASP A 185 10.23 2.51 14.02
N TYR A 186 9.14 1.96 14.52
CA TYR A 186 8.02 2.77 15.03
C TYR A 186 8.43 3.59 16.25
N LYS A 187 9.20 3.02 17.20
CA LYS A 187 9.73 3.72 18.36
C LYS A 187 10.72 4.82 17.97
N LYS A 188 11.70 4.50 17.10
CA LYS A 188 12.68 5.46 16.57
C LYS A 188 11.99 6.66 15.90
N ASN A 189 10.90 6.39 15.16
CA ASN A 189 10.13 7.41 14.47
C ASN A 189 9.03 8.03 15.36
N LYS A 190 9.06 7.79 16.68
CA LYS A 190 8.14 8.37 17.68
C LYS A 190 6.66 8.20 17.33
N GLN A 191 6.29 7.06 16.72
CA GLN A 191 4.90 6.73 16.45
C GLN A 191 4.17 6.38 17.76
N LEU A 192 2.89 6.71 17.84
CA LEU A 192 2.09 6.57 19.06
C LEU A 192 1.40 5.21 19.07
N VAL A 193 2.11 4.19 19.54
CA VAL A 193 1.58 2.83 19.70
C VAL A 193 1.61 2.46 21.19
N LYS A 194 0.45 2.04 21.73
CA LYS A 194 0.34 1.62 23.15
C LYS A 194 0.85 0.19 23.35
N LYS A 195 0.48 -0.73 22.45
CA LYS A 195 0.86 -2.14 22.56
C LYS A 195 1.23 -2.70 21.19
N PHE A 196 2.42 -3.27 21.12
CA PHE A 196 2.86 -4.09 19.97
C PHE A 196 2.63 -5.57 20.26
N THR A 197 2.28 -6.33 19.21
CA THR A 197 2.23 -7.79 19.22
C THR A 197 2.89 -8.30 17.95
N LYS A 198 3.93 -9.11 18.09
CA LYS A 198 4.65 -9.72 16.95
C LYS A 198 3.85 -10.89 16.41
N VAL A 199 3.43 -10.85 15.15
CA VAL A 199 2.56 -11.87 14.52
C VAL A 199 3.08 -12.36 13.17
N GLY A 200 4.11 -11.74 12.61
CA GLY A 200 4.59 -12.05 11.27
C GLY A 200 3.65 -11.55 10.15
N SER A 201 3.83 -12.08 8.95
CA SER A 201 2.99 -11.75 7.79
C SER A 201 1.79 -12.69 7.68
N LEU A 202 0.59 -12.15 7.75
CA LEU A 202 -0.65 -12.92 7.53
C LEU A 202 -0.69 -13.55 6.13
N ARG A 203 -0.19 -12.85 5.11
CA ARG A 203 -0.16 -13.37 3.74
C ARG A 203 0.73 -14.59 3.63
N VAL A 204 1.91 -14.55 4.24
CA VAL A 204 2.81 -15.71 4.29
C VAL A 204 2.15 -16.86 5.05
N SER A 205 1.55 -16.58 6.21
CA SER A 205 0.85 -17.60 7.01
C SER A 205 -0.26 -18.28 6.21
N ASN A 206 -1.08 -17.51 5.49
CA ASN A 206 -2.12 -18.04 4.62
C ASN A 206 -1.53 -18.89 3.49
N TYR A 207 -0.45 -18.43 2.85
CA TYR A 207 0.24 -19.18 1.82
C TYR A 207 0.79 -20.52 2.35
N LEU A 208 1.45 -20.51 3.49
CA LEU A 208 2.01 -21.71 4.12
C LEU A 208 0.91 -22.70 4.55
N ASN A 209 -0.21 -22.21 5.07
CA ASN A 209 -1.35 -23.05 5.41
C ASN A 209 -1.95 -23.76 4.20
N LEU A 210 -2.05 -23.10 3.05
CA LEU A 210 -2.46 -23.75 1.81
C LEU A 210 -1.49 -24.82 1.34
N LYS A 211 -0.21 -24.73 1.73
CA LYS A 211 0.81 -25.72 1.38
C LYS A 211 0.83 -26.95 2.32
N LYS A 212 0.50 -26.77 3.60
CA LYS A 212 0.49 -27.88 4.57
C LYS A 212 -0.34 -29.07 4.08
N ASN A 213 -1.39 -28.77 3.31
CA ASN A 213 -2.29 -29.77 2.74
C ASN A 213 -1.79 -30.41 1.42
N LYS A 214 -0.60 -29.99 0.92
CA LYS A 214 0.00 -30.55 -0.29
C LYS A 214 1.29 -31.27 0.07
N LYS A 215 1.48 -32.52 -0.42
CA LYS A 215 2.71 -33.27 -0.23
C LYS A 215 3.94 -32.43 -0.54
N LYS A 216 4.98 -32.46 0.32
CA LYS A 216 6.28 -31.82 0.07
C LYS A 216 6.84 -32.35 -1.27
N ILE A 217 6.65 -31.58 -2.33
CA ILE A 217 7.32 -31.84 -3.60
C ILE A 217 8.68 -31.16 -3.48
N ASN A 218 9.74 -31.92 -3.63
CA ASN A 218 11.11 -31.40 -3.69
C ASN A 218 11.17 -30.40 -4.88
N LYS A 219 11.16 -29.10 -4.58
CA LYS A 219 10.99 -28.07 -5.60
C LYS A 219 12.33 -27.77 -6.25
N LYS A 220 12.51 -28.29 -7.46
CA LYS A 220 13.61 -27.87 -8.34
C LYS A 220 13.54 -26.35 -8.51
N LYS A 221 14.66 -25.67 -8.33
CA LYS A 221 14.79 -24.24 -8.61
C LYS A 221 14.89 -24.04 -10.10
N ASP A 222 13.80 -23.58 -10.72
CA ASP A 222 13.69 -23.45 -12.17
C ASP A 222 14.34 -22.15 -12.68
N ASN A 223 14.43 -21.12 -11.83
CA ASN A 223 15.00 -19.82 -12.16
C ASN A 223 16.22 -19.54 -11.28
N ASP A 224 17.22 -18.88 -11.86
CA ASP A 224 18.37 -18.41 -11.08
C ASP A 224 17.99 -17.16 -10.28
N ILE A 225 17.27 -16.26 -10.92
CA ILE A 225 16.92 -14.95 -10.38
C ILE A 225 15.41 -14.67 -10.54
N LEU A 226 14.78 -14.18 -9.48
CA LEU A 226 13.49 -13.50 -9.54
C LEU A 226 13.71 -12.04 -9.15
N LEU A 227 13.55 -11.12 -10.10
CA LEU A 227 13.52 -9.70 -9.83
C LEU A 227 12.08 -9.27 -9.52
N ILE A 228 11.86 -8.70 -8.34
CA ILE A 228 10.58 -8.06 -8.01
C ILE A 228 10.62 -6.65 -8.58
N SER A 229 9.69 -6.34 -9.48
CA SER A 229 9.58 -5.01 -10.06
C SER A 229 9.07 -4.01 -9.03
N ASP A 230 9.88 -3.02 -8.74
CA ASP A 230 9.55 -1.90 -7.85
C ASP A 230 9.17 -0.64 -8.63
N VAL A 231 8.71 -0.77 -9.88
CA VAL A 231 8.18 0.34 -10.68
C VAL A 231 6.89 0.84 -10.04
N TYR A 232 6.98 1.99 -9.37
CA TYR A 232 5.91 2.55 -8.58
C TYR A 232 5.55 3.98 -9.00
N CYS A 233 4.34 4.42 -8.61
CA CYS A 233 3.94 5.82 -8.74
C CYS A 233 4.58 6.68 -7.64
N TRP A 234 5.88 6.89 -7.71
CA TRP A 234 6.64 7.71 -6.75
C TRP A 234 6.57 9.21 -7.05
N ASP A 235 5.85 9.60 -8.11
CA ASP A 235 5.81 10.97 -8.61
C ASP A 235 5.67 12.01 -7.51
N LYS A 236 4.71 11.80 -6.59
CA LYS A 236 4.48 12.74 -5.48
C LYS A 236 5.60 12.76 -4.44
N ILE A 237 6.30 11.63 -4.24
CA ILE A 237 7.41 11.53 -3.30
C ILE A 237 8.65 12.13 -3.93
N ILE A 238 8.91 11.83 -5.20
CA ILE A 238 10.03 12.38 -5.98
C ILE A 238 9.91 13.90 -6.05
N GLU A 239 8.73 14.44 -6.41
CA GLU A 239 8.48 15.88 -6.45
C GLU A 239 8.79 16.57 -5.11
N LYS A 240 8.44 15.92 -3.99
CA LYS A 240 8.64 16.47 -2.64
C LYS A 240 10.02 16.25 -2.07
N THR A 241 10.68 15.14 -2.40
CA THR A 241 11.95 14.74 -1.77
C THR A 241 13.16 14.92 -2.67
N ASN A 242 12.93 14.98 -3.99
CA ASN A 242 13.97 14.97 -5.01
C ASN A 242 14.92 13.76 -4.91
N PHE A 243 14.42 12.61 -4.44
CA PHE A 243 15.19 11.38 -4.37
C PHE A 243 15.26 10.71 -5.75
N PRO A 244 16.41 10.19 -6.15
CA PRO A 244 16.58 9.51 -7.44
C PRO A 244 16.06 8.05 -7.39
N ILE A 245 14.87 7.83 -6.81
CA ILE A 245 14.28 6.49 -6.63
C ILE A 245 14.11 5.79 -7.97
N GLU A 246 13.58 6.49 -8.96
CA GLU A 246 13.35 5.96 -10.31
C GLU A 246 14.66 5.50 -10.95
N GLN A 247 15.72 6.31 -10.85
CA GLN A 247 17.04 5.98 -11.37
C GLN A 247 17.66 4.78 -10.64
N GLY A 248 17.46 4.70 -9.32
CA GLY A 248 17.92 3.56 -8.52
C GLY A 248 17.27 2.25 -8.93
N VAL A 249 15.95 2.25 -9.11
CA VAL A 249 15.19 1.07 -9.60
C VAL A 249 15.63 0.71 -11.03
N ALA A 250 15.84 1.71 -11.89
CA ALA A 250 16.33 1.49 -13.26
C ALA A 250 17.75 0.89 -13.30
N LYS A 251 18.66 1.33 -12.39
CA LYS A 251 20.00 0.75 -12.27
C LYS A 251 19.94 -0.73 -11.92
N LEU A 252 19.13 -1.12 -10.94
CA LEU A 252 18.94 -2.52 -10.57
C LEU A 252 18.38 -3.34 -11.72
N LEU A 253 17.34 -2.83 -12.40
CA LEU A 253 16.75 -3.48 -13.57
C LEU A 253 17.79 -3.73 -14.67
N LYS A 254 18.53 -2.69 -15.08
CA LYS A 254 19.58 -2.80 -16.08
C LYS A 254 20.63 -3.84 -15.71
N PHE A 255 21.12 -3.76 -14.46
CA PHE A 255 22.10 -4.71 -13.97
C PHE A 255 21.60 -6.15 -14.08
N CYS A 256 20.40 -6.44 -13.58
CA CYS A 256 19.84 -7.79 -13.61
C CYS A 256 19.64 -8.33 -15.03
N VAL A 257 19.11 -7.49 -15.94
CA VAL A 257 18.89 -7.88 -17.33
C VAL A 257 20.23 -8.15 -18.05
N ARG A 258 21.20 -7.24 -17.93
CA ARG A 258 22.53 -7.40 -18.54
C ARG A 258 23.28 -8.61 -17.97
N PHE A 259 23.23 -8.79 -16.67
CA PHE A 259 23.84 -9.96 -15.99
C PHE A 259 23.22 -11.26 -16.53
N ALA A 260 21.90 -11.31 -16.66
CA ALA A 260 21.21 -12.49 -17.14
C ALA A 260 21.55 -12.80 -18.62
N ILE A 261 21.61 -11.80 -19.47
CA ILE A 261 22.02 -11.94 -20.88
C ILE A 261 23.46 -12.46 -20.95
N LYS A 262 24.40 -11.78 -20.26
CA LYS A 262 25.83 -12.12 -20.29
C LYS A 262 26.14 -13.52 -19.78
N ASN A 263 25.48 -13.93 -18.70
CA ASN A 263 25.75 -15.21 -18.01
C ASN A 263 24.76 -16.33 -18.40
N LYS A 264 23.87 -16.08 -19.38
CA LYS A 264 22.81 -17.03 -19.79
C LYS A 264 21.96 -17.52 -18.60
N SER A 265 21.78 -16.68 -17.58
CA SER A 265 21.04 -16.98 -16.36
C SER A 265 19.54 -16.92 -16.61
N LYS A 266 18.79 -17.85 -16.02
CA LYS A 266 17.32 -17.87 -16.08
C LYS A 266 16.75 -16.84 -15.11
N ILE A 267 16.30 -15.71 -15.64
CA ILE A 267 15.64 -14.65 -14.87
C ILE A 267 14.13 -14.65 -15.11
N LYS A 268 13.38 -14.31 -14.06
CA LYS A 268 11.98 -13.86 -14.17
C LYS A 268 11.84 -12.50 -13.52
N ILE A 269 11.00 -11.64 -14.13
CA ILE A 269 10.68 -10.32 -13.60
C ILE A 269 9.20 -10.34 -13.18
N ALA A 270 8.97 -10.35 -11.85
CA ALA A 270 7.61 -10.28 -11.32
C ALA A 270 7.10 -8.86 -11.42
N THR A 271 6.13 -8.63 -12.31
CA THR A 271 5.51 -7.32 -12.47
C THR A 271 4.66 -6.96 -11.26
N ARG A 272 4.61 -5.69 -10.92
CA ARG A 272 3.68 -5.16 -9.93
C ARG A 272 2.27 -5.13 -10.46
N SER A 273 2.13 -4.69 -11.71
CA SER A 273 0.84 -4.53 -12.38
C SER A 273 0.31 -5.87 -12.91
N PHE A 274 -1.00 -6.03 -12.89
CA PHE A 274 -1.66 -7.05 -13.70
C PHE A 274 -1.46 -6.74 -15.17
N LYS A 275 -1.55 -7.75 -16.03
CA LYS A 275 -1.34 -7.60 -17.48
C LYS A 275 -2.15 -6.44 -18.09
N ASN A 276 -3.38 -6.25 -17.65
CA ASN A 276 -4.28 -5.18 -18.16
C ASN A 276 -3.89 -3.75 -17.74
N TYR A 277 -2.97 -3.59 -16.77
CA TYR A 277 -2.51 -2.28 -16.26
C TYR A 277 -1.01 -2.08 -16.44
N PHE A 278 -0.43 -2.85 -17.35
CA PHE A 278 1.01 -2.93 -17.54
C PHE A 278 1.62 -1.72 -18.24
N GLU A 279 0.84 -0.86 -18.92
CA GLU A 279 1.33 0.24 -19.76
C GLU A 279 2.35 1.16 -19.04
N LYS A 280 2.07 1.53 -17.80
CA LYS A 280 2.96 2.41 -17.03
C LYS A 280 4.31 1.75 -16.73
N GLU A 281 4.26 0.49 -16.34
CA GLU A 281 5.44 -0.32 -16.09
C GLU A 281 6.23 -0.57 -17.37
N ASN A 282 5.52 -0.83 -18.46
CA ASN A 282 6.09 -0.98 -19.80
C ASN A 282 6.79 0.30 -20.30
N SER A 283 6.17 1.46 -20.09
CA SER A 283 6.77 2.76 -20.42
C SER A 283 8.08 3.01 -19.66
N PHE A 284 8.13 2.59 -18.39
CA PHE A 284 9.36 2.65 -17.61
C PHE A 284 10.45 1.75 -18.19
N TYR A 285 10.13 0.50 -18.56
CA TYR A 285 11.11 -0.41 -19.15
C TYR A 285 11.65 0.11 -20.48
N LYS A 286 10.79 0.61 -21.36
CA LYS A 286 11.20 1.23 -22.64
C LYS A 286 12.08 2.47 -22.45
N LYS A 287 11.84 3.26 -21.39
CA LYS A 287 12.63 4.46 -21.10
C LYS A 287 14.08 4.13 -20.71
N TYR A 288 14.31 3.00 -20.05
CA TYR A 288 15.61 2.71 -19.44
C TYR A 288 16.40 1.57 -20.10
N LEU A 289 15.78 0.73 -20.91
CA LEU A 289 16.43 -0.40 -21.59
C LEU A 289 16.59 -0.10 -23.08
N ASN A 290 17.67 -0.62 -23.67
CA ASN A 290 17.78 -0.66 -25.13
C ASN A 290 16.89 -1.78 -25.70
N ASP A 291 16.74 -1.85 -27.03
CA ASP A 291 15.83 -2.79 -27.70
C ASP A 291 16.17 -4.26 -27.40
N GLN A 292 17.45 -4.62 -27.35
CA GLN A 292 17.88 -5.98 -27.03
C GLN A 292 17.52 -6.34 -25.58
N GLU A 293 17.83 -5.47 -24.64
CA GLU A 293 17.53 -5.63 -23.21
C GLU A 293 16.01 -5.69 -22.98
N TYR A 294 15.26 -4.80 -23.65
CA TYR A 294 13.80 -4.76 -23.55
C TYR A 294 13.16 -6.02 -24.12
N ASN A 295 13.58 -6.48 -25.30
CA ASN A 295 13.07 -7.70 -25.92
C ASN A 295 13.38 -8.94 -25.06
N TYR A 296 14.56 -8.99 -24.43
CA TYR A 296 14.90 -10.04 -23.49
C TYR A 296 14.01 -9.98 -22.24
N LEU A 297 13.79 -8.79 -21.69
CA LEU A 297 12.95 -8.58 -20.50
C LEU A 297 11.52 -9.03 -20.77
N VAL A 298 10.90 -8.63 -21.88
CA VAL A 298 9.49 -8.94 -22.20
C VAL A 298 9.24 -10.45 -22.24
N LYS A 299 10.18 -11.25 -22.78
CA LYS A 299 10.11 -12.72 -22.80
C LYS A 299 10.17 -13.34 -21.42
N ASN A 300 10.65 -12.61 -20.40
CA ASN A 300 10.89 -13.07 -19.05
C ASN A 300 9.96 -12.43 -18.01
N LEU A 301 8.96 -11.66 -18.44
CA LEU A 301 7.96 -11.09 -17.56
C LEU A 301 7.10 -12.20 -16.94
N PHE A 302 6.81 -12.01 -15.66
CA PHE A 302 5.90 -12.85 -14.90
C PHE A 302 4.77 -12.00 -14.35
N TYR A 303 3.59 -12.18 -14.88
CA TYR A 303 2.39 -11.51 -14.43
C TYR A 303 1.69 -12.30 -13.33
N ARG A 304 1.26 -11.59 -12.31
CA ARG A 304 0.46 -12.18 -11.24
C ARG A 304 -0.95 -12.51 -11.77
N GLN A 305 -1.23 -13.78 -12.00
CA GLN A 305 -2.50 -14.27 -12.54
C GLN A 305 -3.46 -14.76 -11.44
N GLU A 306 -2.92 -15.28 -10.35
CA GLU A 306 -3.67 -15.85 -9.24
C GLU A 306 -3.13 -15.39 -7.88
N LYS A 307 -3.91 -15.62 -6.84
CA LYS A 307 -3.48 -15.39 -5.46
C LYS A 307 -2.22 -16.23 -5.17
N TYR A 308 -1.23 -15.60 -4.55
CA TYR A 308 0.06 -16.23 -4.21
C TYR A 308 0.93 -16.69 -5.39
N ALA A 309 0.63 -16.30 -6.63
CA ALA A 309 1.47 -16.66 -7.78
C ALA A 309 2.94 -16.23 -7.59
N THR A 310 3.16 -15.02 -7.04
CA THR A 310 4.52 -14.54 -6.77
C THR A 310 5.24 -15.38 -5.72
N TYR A 311 4.57 -15.84 -4.66
CA TYR A 311 5.19 -16.73 -3.66
C TYR A 311 5.59 -18.07 -4.27
N LYS A 312 4.76 -18.64 -5.14
CA LYS A 312 5.11 -19.86 -5.89
C LYS A 312 6.35 -19.65 -6.77
N MET A 313 6.48 -18.44 -7.39
CA MET A 313 7.63 -18.11 -8.20
C MET A 313 8.88 -17.88 -7.35
N MET A 314 8.75 -17.23 -6.16
CA MET A 314 9.84 -17.06 -5.20
C MET A 314 10.42 -18.43 -4.79
N GLU A 315 9.58 -19.41 -4.49
CA GLU A 315 10.03 -20.78 -4.16
C GLU A 315 10.74 -21.48 -5.31
N LYS A 316 10.43 -21.16 -6.56
CA LYS A 316 11.06 -21.72 -7.75
C LYS A 316 12.35 -21.01 -8.16
N SER A 317 12.73 -19.94 -7.45
CA SER A 317 13.89 -19.13 -7.78
C SER A 317 15.03 -19.34 -6.79
N LYS A 318 16.28 -19.34 -7.26
CA LYS A 318 17.46 -19.51 -6.38
C LYS A 318 17.65 -18.29 -5.50
N ILE A 319 17.43 -17.08 -6.05
CA ILE A 319 17.52 -15.81 -5.34
C ILE A 319 16.40 -14.87 -5.77
N VAL A 320 15.89 -14.08 -4.81
CA VAL A 320 14.89 -13.04 -5.04
C VAL A 320 15.54 -11.67 -4.81
N LEU A 321 15.41 -10.79 -5.77
CA LEU A 321 16.03 -9.46 -5.78
C LEU A 321 14.98 -8.36 -5.85
N GLY A 322 15.25 -7.23 -5.27
CA GLY A 322 14.42 -6.01 -5.36
C GLY A 322 14.98 -4.90 -4.50
N THR A 323 14.33 -3.75 -4.48
CA THR A 323 14.76 -2.60 -3.67
C THR A 323 13.95 -2.49 -2.38
N MET A 324 12.60 -2.48 -2.47
CA MET A 324 11.74 -2.07 -1.35
C MET A 324 10.48 -2.91 -1.17
N SER A 325 10.32 -3.97 -1.91
CA SER A 325 9.09 -4.77 -1.85
C SER A 325 8.97 -5.53 -0.52
N THR A 326 7.77 -5.54 0.06
CA THR A 326 7.44 -6.42 1.19
C THR A 326 7.75 -7.89 0.90
N LEU A 327 7.63 -8.31 -0.36
CA LEU A 327 7.93 -9.67 -0.80
C LEU A 327 9.37 -10.11 -0.49
N LEU A 328 10.32 -9.17 -0.43
CA LEU A 328 11.70 -9.48 -0.05
C LEU A 328 11.78 -9.98 1.39
N ARG A 329 11.10 -9.30 2.31
CA ARG A 329 11.01 -9.73 3.72
C ARG A 329 10.20 -11.03 3.85
N GLU A 330 9.12 -11.14 3.12
CA GLU A 330 8.25 -12.31 3.14
C GLU A 330 8.93 -13.56 2.54
N ASN A 331 9.88 -13.38 1.62
CA ASN A 331 10.68 -14.47 1.07
C ASN A 331 11.56 -15.15 2.14
N LEU A 332 12.03 -14.39 3.13
CA LEU A 332 12.81 -14.94 4.25
C LEU A 332 11.96 -15.91 5.10
N PHE A 333 10.66 -15.64 5.26
CA PHE A 333 9.76 -16.52 6.01
C PHE A 333 9.41 -17.82 5.28
N ILE A 334 9.76 -17.94 4.00
CA ILE A 334 9.60 -19.17 3.22
C ILE A 334 10.95 -19.82 2.85
N ASP A 335 11.99 -19.52 3.64
CA ASP A 335 13.37 -20.02 3.50
C ASP A 335 14.00 -19.65 2.15
N GLY A 336 13.59 -18.55 1.54
CA GLY A 336 14.13 -18.06 0.29
C GLY A 336 15.35 -17.15 0.49
N LYS A 337 16.33 -17.26 -0.42
CA LYS A 337 17.47 -16.32 -0.45
C LYS A 337 17.01 -14.99 -1.02
N THR A 338 17.28 -13.91 -0.28
CA THR A 338 16.84 -12.56 -0.65
C THR A 338 18.03 -11.62 -0.70
N LEU A 339 18.04 -10.74 -1.69
CA LEU A 339 18.97 -9.64 -1.78
C LEU A 339 18.21 -8.33 -1.99
N SER A 340 18.27 -7.44 -1.01
CA SER A 340 17.80 -6.07 -1.15
C SER A 340 18.91 -5.22 -1.75
N CYS A 341 18.58 -4.51 -2.85
CA CYS A 341 19.54 -3.72 -3.60
C CYS A 341 19.07 -2.27 -3.63
N ASN A 342 19.67 -1.43 -2.79
CA ASN A 342 19.34 -0.01 -2.73
C ASN A 342 20.33 0.83 -3.55
N PHE A 343 19.92 1.21 -4.77
CA PHE A 343 20.66 2.15 -5.63
C PHE A 343 20.03 3.54 -5.67
N THR A 344 19.11 3.83 -4.76
CA THR A 344 18.36 5.09 -4.76
C THR A 344 19.14 6.28 -4.19
N GLY A 345 20.31 6.05 -3.60
CA GLY A 345 21.10 7.10 -2.95
C GLY A 345 20.48 7.65 -1.66
N THR A 346 19.54 6.91 -1.06
CA THR A 346 18.91 7.25 0.23
C THR A 346 18.84 6.02 1.12
N ASP A 347 18.98 6.23 2.43
CA ASP A 347 18.88 5.21 3.49
C ASP A 347 17.43 4.83 3.85
N ILE A 348 16.44 5.40 3.15
CA ILE A 348 15.02 5.11 3.41
C ILE A 348 14.69 3.63 3.20
N PHE A 349 15.38 2.98 2.27
CA PHE A 349 15.11 1.59 1.86
C PHE A 349 16.16 0.59 2.37
N ASP A 350 17.03 1.01 3.27
CA ASP A 350 18.03 0.15 3.92
C ASP A 350 17.42 -0.70 5.05
#